data_845605450e75c79ab5a8ace9353cda2a
#
_entry.id   845605450e75c79ab5a8ace9353cda2a
#
_cell.length_a   1.000
_cell.length_b   1.000
_cell.length_c   1.000
_cell.angle_alpha   90.00
_cell.angle_beta   90.00
_cell.angle_gamma   90.00
#
_symmetry.space_group_name_H-M   'P 1'
#
loop_
_entity.id
_entity.type
_entity.pdbx_description
1 polymer ?
#
loop_
_entity_poly.entity_id
_entity_poly.type
_entity_poly.pdbx_seq_one_letter_code
_entity_poly.pdbx_strand_id
1 'polypeptide(L)'
;ITNIVLSGIKIKKQGINHVILEASSHGLSQGRLNGLDFKTAIFTNFSQDHLDYHKSMKKYLGAKFILFSKLLKKKQNIITDNQIKEFSKLKFIVKNRELNLFTIGKKNPTIKINSLINKNNFQQLSFKYNKIFYTTKVPLIGLFQIKNLLMCILAAKLSGLNMNTMLKNIKKIKEVNGRLQLIRTLPNQTKIFIDYAHTPDALETSLKTLKKHYNINPDVVFGCGGERDIKKRPIMAKVCEKYADKIYITDDNPRNESPKSIRQMIISGFKKKRGFQNIPLRLKAITTAVINSKPNGVILIAGKGHETTQIYKNTTLASSDKAIIKKINIKLIKYTKKNYNQILNAEIMYKLIKKN
;
A
#
# COMPACT_ATOMS: atom_id res chain seq x y z
N ILE A 1 -13.41 -22.55 -6.30
CA ILE A 1 -13.02 -22.84 -7.70
C ILE A 1 -14.19 -22.52 -8.62
N THR A 2 -15.39 -23.08 -8.35
CA THR A 2 -16.59 -22.93 -9.19
C THR A 2 -16.92 -21.46 -9.52
N ASN A 3 -16.90 -20.56 -8.54
CA ASN A 3 -17.23 -19.15 -8.76
C ASN A 3 -16.21 -18.41 -9.66
N ILE A 4 -14.91 -18.76 -9.60
CA ILE A 4 -13.90 -18.15 -10.45
C ILE A 4 -14.04 -18.63 -11.90
N VAL A 5 -14.33 -19.91 -12.10
CA VAL A 5 -14.55 -20.48 -13.43
C VAL A 5 -15.82 -19.90 -14.08
N LEU A 6 -16.93 -19.81 -13.34
CA LEU A 6 -18.17 -19.18 -13.81
C LEU A 6 -17.99 -17.71 -14.17
N SER A 7 -17.24 -16.95 -13.35
CA SER A 7 -16.87 -15.58 -13.66
C SER A 7 -16.03 -15.49 -14.93
N GLY A 8 -15.09 -16.42 -15.15
CA GLY A 8 -14.27 -16.49 -16.35
C GLY A 8 -15.08 -16.72 -17.63
N ILE A 9 -16.06 -17.60 -17.59
CA ILE A 9 -16.99 -17.85 -18.70
C ILE A 9 -17.81 -16.60 -19.03
N LYS A 10 -18.34 -15.92 -18.00
CA LYS A 10 -19.09 -14.68 -18.17
C LYS A 10 -18.24 -13.56 -18.79
N ILE A 11 -17.00 -13.41 -18.34
CA ILE A 11 -16.02 -12.45 -18.87
C ILE A 11 -15.73 -12.73 -20.35
N LYS A 12 -15.51 -13.99 -20.75
CA LYS A 12 -15.29 -14.38 -22.14
C LYS A 12 -16.50 -14.05 -23.03
N LYS A 13 -17.72 -14.32 -22.55
CA LYS A 13 -18.96 -13.96 -23.27
C LYS A 13 -19.10 -12.45 -23.50
N GLN A 14 -18.47 -11.61 -22.68
CA GLN A 14 -18.44 -10.15 -22.82
C GLN A 14 -17.31 -9.64 -23.74
N GLY A 15 -16.59 -10.52 -24.46
CA GLY A 15 -15.50 -10.16 -25.37
C GLY A 15 -14.22 -9.69 -24.67
N ILE A 16 -14.07 -9.95 -23.37
CA ILE A 16 -12.87 -9.57 -22.60
C ILE A 16 -11.76 -10.58 -22.86
N ASN A 17 -10.65 -10.12 -23.44
CA ASN A 17 -9.51 -10.97 -23.83
C ASN A 17 -8.39 -11.01 -22.79
N HIS A 18 -8.36 -10.09 -21.82
CA HIS A 18 -7.31 -10.02 -20.80
C HIS A 18 -7.92 -9.90 -19.42
N VAL A 19 -7.47 -10.73 -18.49
CA VAL A 19 -7.87 -10.69 -17.07
C VAL A 19 -6.63 -10.56 -16.21
N ILE A 20 -6.67 -9.63 -15.25
CA ILE A 20 -5.62 -9.45 -14.24
C ILE A 20 -6.21 -9.86 -12.89
N LEU A 21 -5.52 -10.76 -12.20
CA LEU A 21 -5.96 -11.32 -10.93
C LEU A 21 -4.89 -11.14 -9.85
N GLU A 22 -5.31 -10.71 -8.65
CA GLU A 22 -4.43 -10.74 -7.47
C GLU A 22 -4.43 -12.15 -6.86
N ALA A 23 -3.25 -12.80 -6.87
CA ALA A 23 -3.04 -14.13 -6.30
C ALA A 23 -2.64 -14.02 -4.83
N SER A 24 -3.60 -14.03 -3.90
CA SER A 24 -3.31 -14.02 -2.47
C SER A 24 -2.66 -15.32 -2.00
N SER A 25 -1.77 -15.25 -1.00
CA SER A 25 -1.12 -16.45 -0.44
C SER A 25 -2.11 -17.45 0.17
N HIS A 26 -3.22 -16.97 0.74
CA HIS A 26 -4.32 -17.79 1.21
C HIS A 26 -5.01 -18.53 0.05
N GLY A 27 -5.34 -17.80 -1.03
CA GLY A 27 -5.95 -18.39 -2.20
C GLY A 27 -5.08 -19.45 -2.87
N LEU A 28 -3.77 -19.20 -2.93
CA LEU A 28 -2.80 -20.16 -3.45
C LEU A 28 -2.69 -21.41 -2.57
N SER A 29 -2.56 -21.25 -1.24
CA SER A 29 -2.46 -22.38 -0.32
C SER A 29 -3.74 -23.22 -0.22
N GLN A 30 -4.89 -22.60 -0.48
CA GLN A 30 -6.20 -23.26 -0.50
C GLN A 30 -6.59 -23.80 -1.89
N GLY A 31 -5.71 -23.71 -2.88
CA GLY A 31 -5.97 -24.22 -4.23
C GLY A 31 -7.05 -23.45 -5.00
N ARG A 32 -7.44 -22.24 -4.57
CA ARG A 32 -8.52 -21.47 -5.21
C ARG A 32 -8.24 -21.10 -6.66
N LEU A 33 -6.97 -21.09 -7.07
CA LEU A 33 -6.52 -20.75 -8.41
C LEU A 33 -6.19 -21.97 -9.27
N ASN A 34 -6.41 -23.18 -8.76
CA ASN A 34 -6.19 -24.40 -9.52
C ASN A 34 -7.13 -24.45 -10.73
N GLY A 35 -6.63 -24.95 -11.86
CA GLY A 35 -7.38 -25.05 -13.11
C GLY A 35 -7.38 -23.76 -13.94
N LEU A 36 -6.84 -22.63 -13.43
CA LEU A 36 -6.63 -21.44 -14.25
C LEU A 36 -5.33 -21.53 -15.04
N ASP A 37 -5.35 -21.05 -16.29
CA ASP A 37 -4.18 -20.95 -17.15
C ASP A 37 -3.63 -19.51 -17.15
N PHE A 38 -2.41 -19.32 -16.60
CA PHE A 38 -1.77 -18.02 -16.47
C PHE A 38 -0.70 -17.85 -17.54
N LYS A 39 -0.83 -16.87 -18.41
CA LYS A 39 0.23 -16.51 -19.38
C LYS A 39 1.42 -15.82 -18.74
N THR A 40 1.16 -14.99 -17.74
CA THR A 40 2.18 -14.18 -17.06
C THR A 40 1.87 -14.08 -15.57
N ALA A 41 2.87 -14.27 -14.73
CA ALA A 41 2.79 -14.04 -13.30
C ALA A 41 3.83 -13.01 -12.86
N ILE A 42 3.44 -12.14 -11.91
CA ILE A 42 4.30 -11.09 -11.37
C ILE A 42 4.58 -11.38 -9.90
N PHE A 43 5.86 -11.38 -9.51
CA PHE A 43 6.27 -11.39 -8.10
C PHE A 43 6.86 -10.03 -7.75
N THR A 44 6.12 -9.24 -6.98
CA THR A 44 6.47 -7.85 -6.68
C THR A 44 7.49 -7.72 -5.56
N ASN A 45 7.17 -8.28 -4.39
CA ASN A 45 8.02 -8.27 -3.20
C ASN A 45 7.56 -9.34 -2.19
N PHE A 46 8.34 -9.48 -1.13
CA PHE A 46 8.02 -10.33 0.00
C PHE A 46 8.50 -9.69 1.31
N SER A 47 7.58 -9.51 2.25
CA SER A 47 7.85 -9.00 3.59
C SER A 47 6.93 -9.67 4.61
N GLN A 48 7.19 -9.48 5.90
CA GLN A 48 6.42 -10.10 6.96
C GLN A 48 4.95 -9.67 6.91
N ASP A 49 4.08 -10.64 6.69
CA ASP A 49 2.62 -10.53 6.81
C ASP A 49 2.00 -11.92 6.95
N HIS A 50 0.71 -12.00 7.32
CA HIS A 50 -0.07 -13.24 7.35
C HIS A 50 0.55 -14.40 8.17
N LEU A 51 1.36 -14.09 9.20
CA LEU A 51 1.94 -15.13 10.08
C LEU A 51 0.90 -15.71 11.04
N ASP A 52 -0.20 -15.04 11.25
CA ASP A 52 -1.41 -15.57 11.91
C ASP A 52 -1.92 -16.83 11.19
N TYR A 53 -1.90 -16.83 9.87
CA TYR A 53 -2.33 -17.96 9.03
C TYR A 53 -1.17 -18.92 8.70
N HIS A 54 -0.08 -18.42 8.12
CA HIS A 54 1.00 -19.26 7.59
C HIS A 54 1.99 -19.76 8.66
N LYS A 55 1.94 -19.22 9.90
CA LYS A 55 2.78 -19.58 11.07
C LYS A 55 4.28 -19.28 10.90
N SER A 56 4.82 -19.23 9.69
CA SER A 56 6.24 -18.89 9.44
C SER A 56 6.46 -18.24 8.09
N MET A 57 7.52 -17.43 7.98
CA MET A 57 7.95 -16.81 6.72
C MET A 57 8.25 -17.86 5.63
N LYS A 58 8.80 -19.02 6.00
CA LYS A 58 9.09 -20.13 5.07
C LYS A 58 7.80 -20.67 4.44
N LYS A 59 6.78 -20.96 5.25
CA LYS A 59 5.47 -21.45 4.77
C LYS A 59 4.75 -20.36 3.96
N TYR A 60 4.82 -19.09 4.37
CA TYR A 60 4.24 -17.95 3.65
C TYR A 60 4.87 -17.78 2.26
N LEU A 61 6.20 -17.81 2.15
CA LEU A 61 6.90 -17.77 0.88
C LEU A 61 6.56 -18.98 0.00
N GLY A 62 6.53 -20.18 0.59
CA GLY A 62 6.13 -21.41 -0.10
C GLY A 62 4.74 -21.31 -0.72
N ALA A 63 3.78 -20.76 0.03
CA ALA A 63 2.43 -20.52 -0.48
C ALA A 63 2.41 -19.56 -1.68
N LYS A 64 3.16 -18.45 -1.62
CA LYS A 64 3.29 -17.54 -2.78
C LYS A 64 3.97 -18.21 -3.97
N PHE A 65 4.93 -19.08 -3.73
CA PHE A 65 5.67 -19.78 -4.80
C PHE A 65 4.85 -20.86 -5.50
N ILE A 66 3.72 -21.31 -4.96
CA ILE A 66 2.80 -22.24 -5.64
C ILE A 66 2.45 -21.74 -7.06
N LEU A 67 2.21 -20.42 -7.21
CA LEU A 67 1.91 -19.83 -8.51
C LEU A 67 2.99 -20.16 -9.56
N PHE A 68 4.26 -20.07 -9.19
CA PHE A 68 5.41 -20.22 -10.06
C PHE A 68 5.85 -21.67 -10.19
N SER A 69 5.79 -22.45 -9.10
CA SER A 69 6.27 -23.82 -9.05
C SER A 69 5.25 -24.87 -9.51
N LYS A 70 3.95 -24.55 -9.43
CA LYS A 70 2.88 -25.52 -9.75
C LYS A 70 1.92 -25.03 -10.83
N LEU A 71 1.47 -23.77 -10.81
CA LEU A 71 0.37 -23.30 -11.64
C LEU A 71 0.82 -22.80 -13.02
N LEU A 72 2.01 -22.19 -13.12
CA LEU A 72 2.56 -21.81 -14.43
C LEU A 72 2.96 -23.06 -15.24
N LYS A 73 2.62 -23.08 -16.51
CA LYS A 73 3.07 -24.10 -17.48
C LYS A 73 4.44 -23.74 -18.06
N LYS A 74 5.14 -24.69 -18.70
CA LYS A 74 6.39 -24.43 -19.42
C LYS A 74 6.24 -23.26 -20.38
N LYS A 75 7.31 -22.49 -20.57
CA LYS A 75 7.38 -21.30 -21.46
C LYS A 75 6.45 -20.13 -21.08
N GLN A 76 5.72 -20.21 -19.96
CA GLN A 76 4.96 -19.05 -19.45
C GLN A 76 5.89 -18.05 -18.75
N ASN A 77 5.43 -16.82 -18.60
CA ASN A 77 6.26 -15.68 -18.24
C ASN A 77 6.23 -15.38 -16.74
N ILE A 78 7.40 -15.09 -16.18
CA ILE A 78 7.54 -14.50 -14.85
C ILE A 78 8.16 -13.10 -14.96
N ILE A 79 7.61 -12.17 -14.22
CA ILE A 79 8.15 -10.81 -14.07
C ILE A 79 8.49 -10.56 -12.61
N THR A 80 9.68 -10.04 -12.32
CA THR A 80 10.08 -9.69 -10.95
C THR A 80 11.20 -8.65 -10.92
N ASP A 81 11.49 -8.12 -9.72
CA ASP A 81 12.69 -7.32 -9.46
C ASP A 81 13.86 -8.25 -9.12
N ASN A 82 14.98 -8.15 -9.84
CA ASN A 82 16.15 -8.98 -9.58
C ASN A 82 16.97 -8.56 -8.35
N GLN A 83 16.49 -7.56 -7.61
CA GLN A 83 17.10 -7.08 -6.37
C GLN A 83 16.39 -7.59 -5.10
N ILE A 84 15.30 -8.33 -5.22
CA ILE A 84 14.61 -8.93 -4.06
C ILE A 84 15.44 -10.06 -3.46
N LYS A 85 15.30 -10.28 -2.16
CA LYS A 85 16.04 -11.34 -1.43
C LYS A 85 15.72 -12.74 -1.95
N GLU A 86 14.50 -12.95 -2.43
CA GLU A 86 13.97 -14.22 -2.91
C GLU A 86 14.37 -14.55 -4.35
N PHE A 87 15.08 -13.64 -5.04
CA PHE A 87 15.39 -13.75 -6.46
C PHE A 87 16.10 -15.06 -6.83
N SER A 88 17.10 -15.48 -6.05
CA SER A 88 17.84 -16.73 -6.29
C SER A 88 16.94 -17.97 -6.25
N LYS A 89 15.99 -18.00 -5.30
CA LYS A 89 15.02 -19.09 -5.19
C LYS A 89 14.04 -19.09 -6.36
N LEU A 90 13.57 -17.89 -6.76
CA LEU A 90 12.69 -17.76 -7.91
C LEU A 90 13.41 -18.18 -9.21
N LYS A 91 14.68 -17.79 -9.40
CA LYS A 91 15.49 -18.19 -10.55
C LYS A 91 15.68 -19.70 -10.64
N PHE A 92 15.84 -20.39 -9.50
CA PHE A 92 15.88 -21.85 -9.45
C PHE A 92 14.56 -22.47 -9.92
N ILE A 93 13.41 -21.96 -9.49
CA ILE A 93 12.10 -22.42 -9.98
C ILE A 93 11.96 -22.19 -11.49
N VAL A 94 12.35 -21.00 -11.96
CA VAL A 94 12.33 -20.66 -13.40
C VAL A 94 13.08 -21.70 -14.22
N LYS A 95 14.31 -22.04 -13.81
CA LYS A 95 15.14 -23.04 -14.50
C LYS A 95 14.47 -24.42 -14.54
N ASN A 96 14.01 -24.91 -13.37
CA ASN A 96 13.44 -26.26 -13.26
C ASN A 96 12.07 -26.40 -13.95
N ARG A 97 11.34 -25.29 -14.11
CA ARG A 97 10.01 -25.28 -14.73
C ARG A 97 10.05 -24.82 -16.19
N GLU A 98 11.24 -24.52 -16.72
CA GLU A 98 11.43 -23.99 -18.09
C GLU A 98 10.55 -22.76 -18.39
N LEU A 99 10.56 -21.78 -17.45
CA LEU A 99 9.77 -20.56 -17.56
C LEU A 99 10.59 -19.42 -18.16
N ASN A 100 9.94 -18.46 -18.78
CA ASN A 100 10.58 -17.24 -19.28
C ASN A 100 10.68 -16.20 -18.18
N LEU A 101 11.89 -15.71 -17.88
CA LEU A 101 12.14 -14.74 -16.83
C LEU A 101 12.39 -13.34 -17.40
N PHE A 102 11.55 -12.39 -16.99
CA PHE A 102 11.69 -10.97 -17.28
C PHE A 102 11.92 -10.21 -15.99
N THR A 103 12.90 -9.29 -15.98
CA THR A 103 13.31 -8.64 -14.74
C THR A 103 13.36 -7.12 -14.88
N ILE A 104 13.11 -6.45 -13.76
CA ILE A 104 13.53 -5.07 -13.54
C ILE A 104 14.68 -5.07 -12.53
N GLY A 105 15.49 -4.02 -12.48
CA GLY A 105 16.54 -3.88 -11.47
C GLY A 105 17.89 -3.43 -12.01
N LYS A 106 19.01 -3.98 -11.49
CA LYS A 106 20.36 -3.49 -11.79
C LYS A 106 21.21 -4.43 -12.64
N LYS A 107 21.31 -5.72 -12.27
CA LYS A 107 22.23 -6.68 -12.92
C LYS A 107 21.58 -7.27 -14.15
N ASN A 108 21.88 -6.74 -15.33
CA ASN A 108 21.35 -7.18 -16.63
C ASN A 108 19.83 -7.47 -16.65
N PRO A 109 19.00 -6.51 -16.18
CA PRO A 109 17.57 -6.71 -16.20
C PRO A 109 16.96 -6.49 -17.59
N THR A 110 15.76 -7.01 -17.82
CA THR A 110 14.98 -6.72 -19.04
C THR A 110 14.66 -5.22 -19.13
N ILE A 111 14.30 -4.59 -17.99
CA ILE A 111 14.20 -3.13 -17.90
C ILE A 111 15.19 -2.62 -16.84
N LYS A 112 16.09 -1.73 -17.24
CA LYS A 112 17.04 -1.05 -16.35
C LYS A 112 16.56 0.38 -16.07
N ILE A 113 16.36 0.71 -14.79
CA ILE A 113 16.12 2.10 -14.37
C ILE A 113 17.45 2.85 -14.44
N ASN A 114 17.50 3.90 -15.25
CA ASN A 114 18.69 4.75 -15.40
C ASN A 114 18.67 5.90 -14.40
N SER A 115 17.57 6.63 -14.36
CA SER A 115 17.40 7.74 -13.42
C SER A 115 15.93 7.88 -12.97
N LEU A 116 15.75 8.39 -11.77
CA LEU A 116 14.46 8.75 -11.20
C LEU A 116 14.61 10.08 -10.46
N ILE A 117 14.06 11.14 -11.03
CA ILE A 117 14.17 12.50 -10.52
C ILE A 117 12.82 12.91 -9.93
N ASN A 118 12.81 13.27 -8.65
CA ASN A 118 11.61 13.76 -7.97
C ASN A 118 11.31 15.20 -8.42
N LYS A 119 10.06 15.46 -8.74
CA LYS A 119 9.47 16.78 -8.95
C LYS A 119 8.26 16.91 -8.04
N ASN A 120 7.75 18.13 -7.82
CA ASN A 120 6.69 18.37 -6.82
C ASN A 120 5.49 17.42 -6.91
N ASN A 121 4.99 17.14 -8.12
CA ASN A 121 3.76 16.37 -8.32
C ASN A 121 3.95 15.15 -9.23
N PHE A 122 5.18 14.85 -9.65
CA PHE A 122 5.48 13.69 -10.50
C PHE A 122 6.94 13.27 -10.34
N GLN A 123 7.28 12.10 -10.85
CA GLN A 123 8.66 11.66 -11.00
C GLN A 123 9.02 11.59 -12.48
N GLN A 124 10.19 12.11 -12.85
CA GLN A 124 10.76 11.91 -14.18
C GLN A 124 11.54 10.62 -14.17
N LEU A 125 11.05 9.63 -14.91
CA LEU A 125 11.63 8.29 -15.03
C LEU A 125 12.37 8.18 -16.35
N SER A 126 13.65 7.76 -16.31
CA SER A 126 14.40 7.28 -17.47
C SER A 126 14.76 5.82 -17.27
N PHE A 127 14.50 5.00 -18.28
CA PHE A 127 14.80 3.55 -18.25
C PHE A 127 15.22 3.04 -19.63
N LYS A 128 15.89 1.89 -19.65
CA LYS A 128 16.36 1.21 -20.87
C LYS A 128 15.63 -0.12 -21.03
N TYR A 129 15.11 -0.38 -22.23
CA TYR A 129 14.49 -1.63 -22.64
C TYR A 129 14.94 -1.96 -24.08
N ASN A 130 15.43 -3.17 -24.32
CA ASN A 130 15.94 -3.61 -25.64
C ASN A 130 16.91 -2.60 -26.28
N LYS A 131 17.92 -2.14 -25.50
CA LYS A 131 18.93 -1.13 -25.91
C LYS A 131 18.39 0.28 -26.15
N ILE A 132 17.07 0.50 -26.17
CA ILE A 132 16.42 1.78 -26.39
C ILE A 132 16.20 2.50 -25.06
N PHE A 133 16.47 3.80 -25.00
CA PHE A 133 16.22 4.66 -23.84
C PHE A 133 14.83 5.31 -23.96
N TYR A 134 14.11 5.29 -22.87
CA TYR A 134 12.81 5.91 -22.74
C TYR A 134 12.80 6.88 -21.56
N THR A 135 12.16 8.03 -21.75
CA THR A 135 11.95 9.01 -20.67
C THR A 135 10.48 9.42 -20.62
N THR A 136 9.91 9.43 -19.41
CA THR A 136 8.50 9.79 -19.22
C THR A 136 8.27 10.44 -17.86
N LYS A 137 7.20 11.23 -17.76
CA LYS A 137 6.69 11.77 -16.49
C LYS A 137 5.69 10.79 -15.90
N VAL A 138 5.88 10.41 -14.64
CA VAL A 138 5.03 9.44 -13.95
C VAL A 138 4.38 10.15 -12.76
N PRO A 139 3.04 10.21 -12.68
CA PRO A 139 2.32 10.86 -11.56
C PRO A 139 2.21 9.95 -10.33
N LEU A 140 3.21 9.13 -10.07
CA LEU A 140 3.31 8.26 -8.90
C LEU A 140 4.56 8.63 -8.10
N ILE A 141 4.50 8.49 -6.77
CA ILE A 141 5.59 8.84 -5.87
C ILE A 141 6.21 7.56 -5.29
N GLY A 142 7.55 7.47 -5.39
CA GLY A 142 8.33 6.40 -4.79
C GLY A 142 8.79 5.32 -5.75
N LEU A 143 10.02 4.87 -5.49
CA LEU A 143 10.68 3.85 -6.31
C LEU A 143 9.88 2.54 -6.38
N PHE A 144 9.19 2.16 -5.29
CA PHE A 144 8.41 0.94 -5.28
C PHE A 144 7.21 1.01 -6.25
N GLN A 145 6.55 2.17 -6.37
CA GLN A 145 5.48 2.37 -7.35
C GLN A 145 6.02 2.37 -8.78
N ILE A 146 7.20 2.96 -9.01
CA ILE A 146 7.88 2.93 -10.30
C ILE A 146 8.25 1.49 -10.68
N LYS A 147 8.75 0.69 -9.74
CA LYS A 147 9.04 -0.74 -9.98
C LYS A 147 7.76 -1.50 -10.35
N ASN A 148 6.67 -1.30 -9.62
CA ASN A 148 5.37 -1.91 -9.94
C ASN A 148 4.88 -1.49 -11.34
N LEU A 149 4.99 -0.19 -11.68
CA LEU A 149 4.63 0.30 -13.02
C LEU A 149 5.48 -0.36 -14.12
N LEU A 150 6.78 -0.50 -13.92
CA LEU A 150 7.66 -1.15 -14.91
C LEU A 150 7.35 -2.65 -15.07
N MET A 151 6.96 -3.34 -14.00
CA MET A 151 6.46 -4.73 -14.10
C MET A 151 5.15 -4.79 -14.87
N CYS A 152 4.23 -3.84 -14.66
CA CYS A 152 3.00 -3.72 -15.44
C CYS A 152 3.27 -3.44 -16.92
N ILE A 153 4.24 -2.57 -17.24
CA ILE A 153 4.68 -2.29 -18.62
C ILE A 153 5.22 -3.56 -19.28
N LEU A 154 6.03 -4.35 -18.58
CA LEU A 154 6.50 -5.63 -19.08
C LEU A 154 5.35 -6.60 -19.36
N ALA A 155 4.41 -6.74 -18.42
CA ALA A 155 3.25 -7.61 -18.59
C ALA A 155 2.40 -7.17 -19.79
N ALA A 156 2.13 -5.88 -19.94
CA ALA A 156 1.40 -5.32 -21.06
C ALA A 156 2.14 -5.53 -22.40
N LYS A 157 3.47 -5.37 -22.40
CA LYS A 157 4.30 -5.64 -23.58
C LYS A 157 4.23 -7.12 -24.01
N LEU A 158 4.30 -8.03 -23.05
CA LEU A 158 4.17 -9.48 -23.28
C LEU A 158 2.75 -9.88 -23.70
N SER A 159 1.76 -9.03 -23.46
CA SER A 159 0.39 -9.18 -23.94
C SER A 159 0.15 -8.50 -25.31
N GLY A 160 1.22 -8.02 -25.98
CA GLY A 160 1.15 -7.47 -27.34
C GLY A 160 1.05 -5.93 -27.44
N LEU A 161 0.99 -5.19 -26.31
CA LEU A 161 0.87 -3.73 -26.37
C LEU A 161 2.17 -3.08 -26.86
N ASN A 162 1.99 -1.99 -27.63
CA ASN A 162 3.12 -1.19 -28.12
C ASN A 162 3.69 -0.29 -27.02
N MET A 163 5.03 -0.20 -26.90
CA MET A 163 5.71 0.59 -25.87
C MET A 163 5.38 2.08 -25.98
N ASN A 164 5.41 2.65 -27.17
CA ASN A 164 5.13 4.09 -27.38
C ASN A 164 3.69 4.44 -26.99
N THR A 165 2.72 3.57 -27.30
CA THR A 165 1.33 3.73 -26.89
C THR A 165 1.19 3.70 -25.36
N MET A 166 1.89 2.79 -24.67
CA MET A 166 1.91 2.73 -23.21
C MET A 166 2.48 4.02 -22.62
N LEU A 167 3.64 4.50 -23.12
CA LEU A 167 4.30 5.69 -22.62
C LEU A 167 3.47 6.97 -22.81
N LYS A 168 2.77 7.11 -23.96
CA LYS A 168 1.82 8.22 -24.18
C LYS A 168 0.73 8.26 -23.10
N ASN A 169 0.29 7.09 -22.62
CA ASN A 169 -0.79 6.99 -21.63
C ASN A 169 -0.31 7.01 -20.18
N ILE A 170 0.99 6.86 -19.89
CA ILE A 170 1.50 6.90 -18.51
C ILE A 170 1.14 8.20 -17.79
N LYS A 171 1.15 9.33 -18.49
CA LYS A 171 0.76 10.64 -17.94
C LYS A 171 -0.69 10.69 -17.44
N LYS A 172 -1.55 9.78 -17.94
CA LYS A 172 -2.97 9.67 -17.58
C LYS A 172 -3.23 8.70 -16.44
N ILE A 173 -2.19 7.98 -15.98
CA ILE A 173 -2.33 7.05 -14.86
C ILE A 173 -2.72 7.83 -13.62
N LYS A 174 -3.81 7.40 -12.99
CA LYS A 174 -4.22 7.92 -11.69
C LYS A 174 -3.49 7.15 -10.58
N GLU A 175 -3.31 7.80 -9.46
CA GLU A 175 -2.83 7.13 -8.24
C GLU A 175 -3.73 5.95 -7.88
N VAL A 176 -3.12 4.86 -7.44
CA VAL A 176 -3.86 3.69 -6.99
C VAL A 176 -4.57 4.04 -5.68
N ASN A 177 -5.87 3.80 -5.63
CA ASN A 177 -6.70 4.16 -4.47
C ASN A 177 -6.14 3.54 -3.18
N GLY A 178 -5.84 4.38 -2.20
CA GLY A 178 -5.29 3.95 -0.91
C GLY A 178 -3.86 3.41 -0.94
N ARG A 179 -3.06 3.71 -1.97
CA ARG A 179 -1.64 3.31 -2.08
C ARG A 179 -0.77 4.53 -2.26
N LEU A 180 -0.26 5.08 -1.16
CA LEU A 180 0.49 6.34 -1.09
C LEU A 180 -0.18 7.44 -1.92
N GLN A 181 -1.50 7.54 -1.77
CA GLN A 181 -2.36 8.42 -2.56
C GLN A 181 -2.43 9.80 -1.94
N LEU A 182 -2.13 10.84 -2.71
CA LEU A 182 -2.35 12.23 -2.30
C LEU A 182 -3.86 12.53 -2.31
N ILE A 183 -4.42 12.86 -1.16
CA ILE A 183 -5.86 13.14 -1.03
C ILE A 183 -6.15 14.64 -1.07
N ARG A 184 -5.27 15.42 -0.44
CA ARG A 184 -5.49 16.86 -0.29
C ARG A 184 -4.17 17.59 -0.07
N THR A 185 -4.06 18.77 -0.66
CA THR A 185 -3.07 19.79 -0.27
C THR A 185 -3.81 20.89 0.48
N LEU A 186 -3.34 21.22 1.66
CA LEU A 186 -3.92 22.27 2.51
C LEU A 186 -3.50 23.67 2.05
N PRO A 187 -4.18 24.76 2.47
CA PRO A 187 -3.76 26.13 2.15
C PRO A 187 -2.34 26.47 2.59
N ASN A 188 -1.87 25.89 3.71
CA ASN A 188 -0.48 26.01 4.19
C ASN A 188 0.52 25.08 3.45
N GLN A 189 0.13 24.54 2.30
CA GLN A 189 0.90 23.62 1.45
C GLN A 189 1.23 22.26 2.07
N THR A 190 0.64 21.90 3.23
CA THR A 190 0.74 20.55 3.78
C THR A 190 0.04 19.55 2.88
N LYS A 191 0.70 18.44 2.58
CA LYS A 191 0.18 17.35 1.74
C LYS A 191 -0.26 16.18 2.59
N ILE A 192 -1.47 15.67 2.35
CA ILE A 192 -2.06 14.57 3.11
C ILE A 192 -2.17 13.35 2.22
N PHE A 193 -1.45 12.29 2.60
CA PHE A 193 -1.45 10.99 1.90
C PHE A 193 -2.20 9.94 2.70
N ILE A 194 -2.84 9.02 2.00
CA ILE A 194 -3.34 7.77 2.59
C ILE A 194 -2.58 6.59 2.01
N ASP A 195 -2.36 5.55 2.84
CA ASP A 195 -1.73 4.31 2.42
C ASP A 195 -2.32 3.10 3.16
N TYR A 196 -2.32 1.97 2.49
CA TYR A 196 -2.68 0.67 3.08
C TYR A 196 -1.53 0.04 3.89
N ALA A 197 -0.47 0.77 4.16
CA ALA A 197 0.70 0.32 4.91
C ALA A 197 0.32 -0.11 6.34
N HIS A 198 0.09 -1.41 6.54
CA HIS A 198 -0.33 -2.05 7.78
C HIS A 198 0.70 -3.07 8.32
N THR A 199 1.88 -3.11 7.72
CA THR A 199 3.04 -3.90 8.16
C THR A 199 4.23 -3.00 8.44
N PRO A 200 5.23 -3.42 9.26
CA PRO A 200 6.41 -2.62 9.54
C PRO A 200 7.17 -2.19 8.28
N ASP A 201 7.39 -3.11 7.36
CA ASP A 201 8.13 -2.88 6.11
C ASP A 201 7.39 -1.91 5.18
N ALA A 202 6.07 -2.08 5.02
CA ALA A 202 5.25 -1.17 4.22
C ALA A 202 5.24 0.24 4.81
N LEU A 203 5.08 0.37 6.14
CA LEU A 203 5.08 1.65 6.83
C LEU A 203 6.44 2.36 6.72
N GLU A 204 7.54 1.61 6.92
CA GLU A 204 8.90 2.12 6.73
C GLU A 204 9.12 2.62 5.29
N THR A 205 8.70 1.81 4.31
CA THR A 205 8.81 2.16 2.89
C THR A 205 8.05 3.44 2.55
N SER A 206 6.82 3.59 3.05
CA SER A 206 5.99 4.78 2.80
C SER A 206 6.59 6.03 3.46
N LEU A 207 7.01 5.94 4.73
CA LEU A 207 7.64 7.05 5.44
C LEU A 207 8.96 7.48 4.77
N LYS A 208 9.84 6.53 4.45
CA LYS A 208 11.11 6.81 3.73
C LYS A 208 10.87 7.43 2.35
N THR A 209 9.84 6.95 1.65
CA THR A 209 9.49 7.47 0.33
C THR A 209 9.06 8.94 0.41
N LEU A 210 8.16 9.28 1.33
CA LEU A 210 7.71 10.65 1.53
C LEU A 210 8.86 11.55 2.00
N LYS A 211 9.66 11.08 2.97
CA LYS A 211 10.86 11.79 3.41
C LYS A 211 11.82 12.08 2.26
N LYS A 212 12.12 11.09 1.43
CA LYS A 212 13.02 11.27 0.28
C LYS A 212 12.44 12.20 -0.78
N HIS A 213 11.12 12.17 -0.99
CA HIS A 213 10.47 12.96 -2.04
C HIS A 213 10.35 14.43 -1.65
N TYR A 214 9.99 14.72 -0.40
CA TYR A 214 9.75 16.08 0.10
C TYR A 214 10.88 16.64 0.95
N ASN A 215 11.92 15.85 1.26
CA ASN A 215 13.06 16.20 2.10
C ASN A 215 12.69 16.62 3.54
N ILE A 216 11.59 16.08 4.06
CA ILE A 216 11.11 16.30 5.45
C ILE A 216 10.60 14.99 6.05
N ASN A 217 10.68 14.86 7.38
CA ASN A 217 10.03 13.74 8.07
C ASN A 217 8.50 13.96 8.06
N PRO A 218 7.68 13.01 7.59
CA PRO A 218 6.24 13.14 7.63
C PRO A 218 5.69 12.96 9.04
N ASP A 219 4.57 13.61 9.35
CA ASP A 219 3.71 13.23 10.46
C ASP A 219 2.99 11.92 10.09
N VAL A 220 2.68 11.06 11.06
CA VAL A 220 2.00 9.79 10.81
C VAL A 220 0.82 9.56 11.72
N VAL A 221 -0.31 9.14 11.14
CA VAL A 221 -1.48 8.61 11.85
C VAL A 221 -1.60 7.14 11.52
N PHE A 222 -1.55 6.25 12.52
CA PHE A 222 -1.65 4.82 12.29
C PHE A 222 -2.25 4.06 13.47
N GLY A 223 -2.74 2.87 13.19
CA GLY A 223 -3.19 1.87 14.15
C GLY A 223 -2.87 0.48 13.66
N CYS A 224 -3.25 -0.53 14.42
CA CYS A 224 -3.14 -1.93 14.04
C CYS A 224 -4.48 -2.64 14.15
N GLY A 225 -4.73 -3.57 13.23
CA GLY A 225 -5.90 -4.43 13.31
C GLY A 225 -5.79 -5.48 14.40
N GLY A 226 -6.94 -5.82 15.00
CA GLY A 226 -7.10 -6.98 15.86
C GLY A 226 -7.14 -8.29 15.05
N GLU A 227 -6.92 -9.42 15.72
CA GLU A 227 -6.92 -10.77 15.11
C GLU A 227 -5.92 -10.88 13.95
N ARG A 228 -4.76 -10.24 14.13
CA ARG A 228 -3.64 -10.20 13.18
C ARG A 228 -2.33 -10.40 13.93
N ASP A 229 -1.22 -10.46 13.19
CA ASP A 229 0.12 -10.60 13.77
C ASP A 229 0.37 -9.54 14.86
N ILE A 230 0.36 -9.99 16.12
CA ILE A 230 0.56 -9.13 17.31
C ILE A 230 2.00 -8.60 17.36
N LYS A 231 2.98 -9.42 16.91
CA LYS A 231 4.41 -9.08 16.99
C LYS A 231 4.78 -7.85 16.15
N LYS A 232 4.01 -7.53 15.12
CA LYS A 232 4.27 -6.35 14.30
C LYS A 232 3.95 -5.03 15.02
N ARG A 233 3.06 -5.00 16.04
CA ARG A 233 2.58 -3.79 16.72
C ARG A 233 3.72 -2.95 17.30
N PRO A 234 4.59 -3.48 18.17
CA PRO A 234 5.73 -2.72 18.70
C PRO A 234 6.79 -2.41 17.64
N ILE A 235 6.92 -3.20 16.58
CA ILE A 235 7.87 -2.95 15.50
C ILE A 235 7.43 -1.73 14.68
N MET A 236 6.13 -1.59 14.40
CA MET A 236 5.58 -0.41 13.71
C MET A 236 5.81 0.88 14.50
N ALA A 237 5.71 0.83 15.83
CA ALA A 237 6.06 1.98 16.68
C ALA A 237 7.53 2.40 16.52
N LYS A 238 8.47 1.43 16.54
CA LYS A 238 9.91 1.70 16.31
C LYS A 238 10.17 2.31 14.94
N VAL A 239 9.46 1.86 13.92
CA VAL A 239 9.55 2.44 12.56
C VAL A 239 9.09 3.90 12.57
N CYS A 240 7.95 4.20 13.19
CA CYS A 240 7.44 5.57 13.29
C CYS A 240 8.39 6.47 14.09
N GLU A 241 8.93 5.99 15.22
CA GLU A 241 9.90 6.72 16.04
C GLU A 241 11.15 7.13 15.25
N LYS A 242 11.56 6.30 14.29
CA LYS A 242 12.76 6.53 13.48
C LYS A 242 12.54 7.48 12.28
N TYR A 243 11.36 7.47 11.68
CA TYR A 243 11.14 8.11 10.38
C TYR A 243 10.05 9.17 10.34
N ALA A 244 9.23 9.31 11.38
CA ALA A 244 8.20 10.34 11.49
C ALA A 244 8.63 11.52 12.35
N ASP A 245 7.99 12.69 12.17
CA ASP A 245 8.13 13.87 13.03
C ASP A 245 7.13 13.77 14.20
N LYS A 246 5.82 13.82 13.92
CA LYS A 246 4.77 13.61 14.92
C LYS A 246 4.04 12.30 14.67
N ILE A 247 3.68 11.63 15.76
CA ILE A 247 3.08 10.30 15.71
C ILE A 247 1.73 10.32 16.42
N TYR A 248 0.67 9.91 15.74
CA TYR A 248 -0.68 9.80 16.25
C TYR A 248 -1.11 8.33 16.19
N ILE A 249 -1.26 7.71 17.36
CA ILE A 249 -1.71 6.31 17.51
C ILE A 249 -3.21 6.31 17.65
N THR A 250 -3.90 5.49 16.87
CA THR A 250 -5.36 5.44 16.84
C THR A 250 -5.89 4.03 16.60
N ASP A 251 -7.19 3.84 16.67
CA ASP A 251 -7.82 2.58 16.32
C ASP A 251 -7.82 2.38 14.79
N ASP A 252 -7.59 1.14 14.39
CA ASP A 252 -7.79 0.65 13.01
C ASP A 252 -9.08 -0.19 12.97
N ASN A 253 -9.02 -1.49 12.74
CA ASN A 253 -10.10 -2.46 12.85
C ASN A 253 -9.84 -3.37 14.06
N PRO A 254 -10.27 -3.01 15.29
CA PRO A 254 -9.98 -3.82 16.48
C PRO A 254 -10.61 -5.21 16.44
N ARG A 255 -11.72 -5.40 15.72
CA ARG A 255 -12.49 -6.63 15.67
C ARG A 255 -12.89 -7.07 17.10
N ASN A 256 -12.57 -8.30 17.48
CA ASN A 256 -12.92 -8.82 18.82
C ASN A 256 -11.88 -8.46 19.91
N GLU A 257 -10.72 -7.90 19.53
CA GLU A 257 -9.72 -7.47 20.52
C GLU A 257 -10.07 -6.10 21.15
N SER A 258 -9.59 -5.87 22.37
CA SER A 258 -9.71 -4.57 23.02
C SER A 258 -8.90 -3.50 22.28
N PRO A 259 -9.52 -2.42 21.78
CA PRO A 259 -8.80 -1.35 21.11
C PRO A 259 -7.71 -0.71 21.97
N LYS A 260 -7.97 -0.57 23.28
CA LYS A 260 -7.03 -0.05 24.29
C LYS A 260 -5.79 -0.95 24.37
N SER A 261 -5.98 -2.26 24.42
CA SER A 261 -4.88 -3.23 24.47
C SER A 261 -4.02 -3.17 23.22
N ILE A 262 -4.62 -3.09 22.03
CA ILE A 262 -3.89 -2.95 20.77
C ILE A 262 -3.00 -1.70 20.78
N ARG A 263 -3.55 -0.54 21.19
CA ARG A 263 -2.77 0.70 21.28
C ARG A 263 -1.65 0.62 22.30
N GLN A 264 -1.87 -0.03 23.46
CA GLN A 264 -0.82 -0.26 24.46
C GLN A 264 0.32 -1.11 23.91
N MET A 265 0.01 -2.17 23.14
CA MET A 265 1.05 -2.99 22.48
C MET A 265 1.84 -2.19 21.45
N ILE A 266 1.21 -1.25 20.73
CA ILE A 266 1.95 -0.33 19.85
C ILE A 266 2.86 0.55 20.69
N ILE A 267 2.34 1.17 21.76
CA ILE A 267 3.05 2.10 22.64
C ILE A 267 4.27 1.43 23.31
N SER A 268 4.18 0.16 23.65
CA SER A 268 5.30 -0.58 24.24
C SER A 268 6.53 -0.68 23.33
N GLY A 269 6.37 -0.44 22.03
CA GLY A 269 7.45 -0.44 21.05
C GLY A 269 8.30 0.83 21.02
N PHE A 270 7.84 1.95 21.60
CA PHE A 270 8.62 3.20 21.64
C PHE A 270 9.71 3.12 22.70
N LYS A 271 10.91 3.54 22.34
CA LYS A 271 12.02 3.70 23.29
C LYS A 271 11.81 4.93 24.18
N LYS A 272 11.40 6.05 23.56
CA LYS A 272 11.08 7.30 24.25
C LYS A 272 9.59 7.32 24.56
N LYS A 273 9.19 7.37 25.81
CA LYS A 273 7.79 7.49 26.25
C LYS A 273 7.16 8.87 25.93
N ARG A 274 7.81 9.66 25.05
CA ARG A 274 7.40 10.99 24.60
C ARG A 274 7.48 11.05 23.07
N GLY A 275 6.71 11.95 22.45
CA GLY A 275 6.76 12.18 21.00
C GLY A 275 5.63 11.53 20.20
N PHE A 276 4.65 10.91 20.89
CA PHE A 276 3.43 10.40 20.28
C PHE A 276 2.18 10.88 21.03
N GLN A 277 1.04 10.88 20.34
CA GLN A 277 -0.28 11.12 20.92
C GLN A 277 -1.13 9.85 20.74
N ASN A 278 -1.76 9.39 21.84
CA ASN A 278 -2.68 8.26 21.83
C ASN A 278 -4.11 8.80 21.74
N ILE A 279 -4.70 8.75 20.55
CA ILE A 279 -6.04 9.27 20.25
C ILE A 279 -6.91 8.14 19.72
N PRO A 280 -7.76 7.51 20.54
CA PRO A 280 -8.54 6.35 20.17
C PRO A 280 -9.36 6.55 18.90
N LEU A 281 -10.13 7.62 18.84
CA LEU A 281 -11.04 7.92 17.74
C LEU A 281 -10.27 8.37 16.49
N ARG A 282 -10.33 7.57 15.42
CA ARG A 282 -9.55 7.79 14.19
C ARG A 282 -9.86 9.13 13.51
N LEU A 283 -11.13 9.52 13.47
CA LEU A 283 -11.54 10.86 13.01
C LEU A 283 -10.79 11.96 13.79
N LYS A 284 -10.77 11.87 15.12
CA LYS A 284 -10.08 12.84 15.98
C LYS A 284 -8.58 12.85 15.76
N ALA A 285 -7.95 11.67 15.61
CA ALA A 285 -6.53 11.55 15.35
C ALA A 285 -6.13 12.22 14.02
N ILE A 286 -6.89 11.95 12.95
CA ILE A 286 -6.67 12.55 11.62
C ILE A 286 -6.85 14.08 11.70
N THR A 287 -7.93 14.54 12.32
CA THR A 287 -8.22 15.97 12.43
C THR A 287 -7.15 16.68 13.27
N THR A 288 -6.70 16.08 14.37
CA THR A 288 -5.62 16.63 15.21
C THR A 288 -4.30 16.73 14.43
N ALA A 289 -3.95 15.71 13.64
CA ALA A 289 -2.77 15.75 12.79
C ALA A 289 -2.83 16.89 11.77
N VAL A 290 -4.00 17.10 11.16
CA VAL A 290 -4.22 18.19 10.18
C VAL A 290 -4.10 19.56 10.84
N ILE A 291 -4.68 19.77 12.03
CA ILE A 291 -4.62 21.03 12.75
C ILE A 291 -3.19 21.38 13.18
N ASN A 292 -2.45 20.39 13.64
CA ASN A 292 -1.08 20.53 14.11
C ASN A 292 -0.04 20.50 13.00
N SER A 293 -0.49 20.48 11.73
CA SER A 293 0.43 20.43 10.58
C SER A 293 1.26 21.69 10.45
N LYS A 294 2.54 21.52 10.11
CA LYS A 294 3.45 22.63 9.81
C LYS A 294 3.25 23.08 8.36
N PRO A 295 3.53 24.35 8.01
CA PRO A 295 3.58 24.79 6.61
C PRO A 295 4.54 23.88 5.78
N ASN A 296 4.13 23.57 4.55
CA ASN A 296 4.82 22.66 3.65
C ASN A 296 5.01 21.24 4.20
N GLY A 297 4.29 20.86 5.27
CA GLY A 297 4.38 19.56 5.91
C GLY A 297 3.86 18.40 5.03
N VAL A 298 4.08 17.19 5.52
CA VAL A 298 3.53 15.96 4.92
C VAL A 298 2.90 15.12 6.03
N ILE A 299 1.68 14.66 5.83
CA ILE A 299 0.97 13.76 6.74
C ILE A 299 0.71 12.45 6.01
N LEU A 300 1.10 11.34 6.62
CA LEU A 300 0.76 9.99 6.19
C LEU A 300 -0.33 9.41 7.10
N ILE A 301 -1.46 9.01 6.53
CA ILE A 301 -2.50 8.27 7.23
C ILE A 301 -2.41 6.82 6.75
N ALA A 302 -1.94 5.93 7.63
CA ALA A 302 -1.58 4.56 7.29
C ALA A 302 -2.53 3.52 7.90
N GLY A 303 -2.57 2.35 7.28
CA GLY A 303 -3.27 1.15 7.74
C GLY A 303 -4.46 0.77 6.89
N LYS A 304 -5.42 1.67 6.71
CA LYS A 304 -6.71 1.39 6.06
C LYS A 304 -6.73 1.63 4.56
N GLY A 305 -5.92 2.58 4.05
CA GLY A 305 -5.87 2.88 2.63
C GLY A 305 -7.26 3.17 2.03
N HIS A 306 -7.76 2.27 1.20
CA HIS A 306 -9.04 2.40 0.50
C HIS A 306 -10.26 1.89 1.29
N GLU A 307 -10.06 1.32 2.48
CA GLU A 307 -11.16 0.80 3.30
C GLU A 307 -12.15 1.91 3.69
N THR A 308 -13.44 1.56 3.68
CA THR A 308 -14.54 2.49 3.96
C THR A 308 -15.27 2.17 5.26
N THR A 309 -14.84 1.13 5.97
CA THR A 309 -15.47 0.66 7.20
C THR A 309 -14.44 0.50 8.32
N GLN A 310 -14.91 0.55 9.57
CA GLN A 310 -14.14 0.23 10.77
C GLN A 310 -14.92 -0.77 11.62
N ILE A 311 -14.27 -1.88 11.99
CA ILE A 311 -14.92 -3.04 12.61
C ILE A 311 -14.56 -3.09 14.10
N TYR A 312 -15.57 -3.00 14.96
CA TYR A 312 -15.52 -3.15 16.42
C TYR A 312 -16.44 -4.27 16.85
N LYS A 313 -15.89 -5.42 17.28
CA LYS A 313 -16.68 -6.63 17.62
C LYS A 313 -17.73 -6.90 16.52
N ASN A 314 -19.01 -6.87 16.89
CA ASN A 314 -20.14 -7.11 15.99
C ASN A 314 -20.61 -5.85 15.25
N THR A 315 -19.96 -4.69 15.44
CA THR A 315 -20.39 -3.42 14.85
C THR A 315 -19.44 -3.01 13.72
N THR A 316 -19.99 -2.73 12.56
CA THR A 316 -19.27 -2.17 11.42
C THR A 316 -19.69 -0.71 11.23
N LEU A 317 -18.76 0.20 11.45
CA LEU A 317 -18.96 1.65 11.29
C LEU A 317 -18.50 2.11 9.93
N ALA A 318 -19.25 3.00 9.28
CA ALA A 318 -18.79 3.69 8.08
C ALA A 318 -17.64 4.64 8.45
N SER A 319 -16.43 4.37 7.98
CA SER A 319 -15.22 5.12 8.30
C SER A 319 -14.21 5.06 7.17
N SER A 320 -14.13 6.12 6.39
CA SER A 320 -13.19 6.27 5.30
C SER A 320 -12.21 7.41 5.59
N ASP A 321 -10.91 7.12 5.65
CA ASP A 321 -9.87 8.13 5.83
C ASP A 321 -9.96 9.22 4.76
N LYS A 322 -10.19 8.82 3.51
CA LYS A 322 -10.37 9.74 2.39
C LYS A 322 -11.58 10.68 2.56
N ALA A 323 -12.70 10.15 3.05
CA ALA A 323 -13.90 10.97 3.29
C ALA A 323 -13.68 11.92 4.47
N ILE A 324 -13.01 11.48 5.53
CA ILE A 324 -12.64 12.31 6.67
C ILE A 324 -11.81 13.50 6.21
N ILE A 325 -10.70 13.26 5.48
CA ILE A 325 -9.77 14.30 5.02
C ILE A 325 -10.50 15.34 4.13
N LYS A 326 -11.37 14.88 3.22
CA LYS A 326 -12.11 15.75 2.32
C LYS A 326 -13.12 16.65 3.07
N LYS A 327 -13.73 16.15 4.14
CA LYS A 327 -14.74 16.86 4.93
C LYS A 327 -14.16 17.84 5.95
N ILE A 328 -12.86 17.77 6.27
CA ILE A 328 -12.24 18.71 7.23
C ILE A 328 -12.38 20.15 6.73
N ASN A 329 -13.14 20.96 7.46
CA ASN A 329 -13.33 22.38 7.15
C ASN A 329 -12.20 23.21 7.77
N ILE A 330 -11.24 23.61 6.95
CA ILE A 330 -10.03 24.31 7.40
C ILE A 330 -10.33 25.75 7.85
N LYS A 331 -11.38 26.38 7.32
CA LYS A 331 -11.79 27.75 7.75
C LYS A 331 -12.22 27.73 9.22
N LEU A 332 -12.98 26.72 9.65
CA LEU A 332 -13.36 26.52 11.05
C LEU A 332 -12.15 26.28 11.96
N ILE A 333 -11.11 25.61 11.46
CA ILE A 333 -9.91 25.30 12.25
C ILE A 333 -9.14 26.57 12.68
N LYS A 334 -9.07 27.62 11.85
CA LYS A 334 -8.43 28.89 12.21
C LYS A 334 -9.15 29.62 13.37
N TYR A 335 -10.47 29.51 13.44
CA TYR A 335 -11.29 30.11 14.48
C TYR A 335 -11.25 29.33 15.81
N THR A 336 -10.95 28.04 15.79
CA THR A 336 -11.20 27.11 16.91
C THR A 336 -9.96 26.68 17.70
N LYS A 337 -8.78 27.25 17.44
CA LYS A 337 -7.58 26.95 18.28
C LYS A 337 -7.82 27.09 19.78
N LYS A 338 -8.79 27.95 20.19
CA LYS A 338 -9.19 28.16 21.59
C LYS A 338 -10.28 27.17 22.07
N ASN A 339 -11.18 26.67 21.18
CA ASN A 339 -12.37 25.90 21.57
C ASN A 339 -12.51 24.54 20.86
N TYR A 340 -11.41 24.02 20.29
CA TYR A 340 -11.42 22.85 19.42
C TYR A 340 -12.04 21.58 20.04
N ASN A 341 -11.74 21.30 21.31
CA ASN A 341 -12.28 20.12 22.02
C ASN A 341 -13.79 20.16 22.20
N GLN A 342 -14.38 21.35 22.39
CA GLN A 342 -15.84 21.52 22.56
C GLN A 342 -16.59 21.31 21.23
N ILE A 343 -16.07 21.86 20.12
CA ILE A 343 -16.73 21.77 18.81
C ILE A 343 -16.65 20.35 18.25
N LEU A 344 -15.50 19.69 18.39
CA LEU A 344 -15.35 18.31 17.93
C LEU A 344 -16.25 17.33 18.69
N ASN A 345 -16.40 17.52 20.01
CA ASN A 345 -17.32 16.73 20.83
C ASN A 345 -18.79 16.99 20.44
N ALA A 346 -19.16 18.22 20.12
CA ALA A 346 -20.50 18.57 19.65
C ALA A 346 -20.83 17.98 18.29
N GLU A 347 -19.90 18.00 17.30
CA GLU A 347 -20.11 17.36 15.99
C GLU A 347 -20.21 15.84 16.08
N ILE A 348 -19.45 15.21 16.96
CA ILE A 348 -19.51 13.76 17.20
C ILE A 348 -20.83 13.40 17.87
N MET A 349 -21.23 14.13 18.90
CA MET A 349 -22.52 13.96 19.60
C MET A 349 -23.70 14.17 18.64
N TYR A 350 -23.68 15.22 17.82
CA TYR A 350 -24.72 15.49 16.83
C TYR A 350 -24.88 14.36 15.80
N LYS A 351 -23.78 13.75 15.36
CA LYS A 351 -23.80 12.59 14.43
C LYS A 351 -24.26 11.29 15.09
N LEU A 352 -24.00 11.11 16.37
CA LEU A 352 -24.49 9.97 17.15
C LEU A 352 -26.00 10.09 17.44
N ILE A 353 -26.49 11.29 17.71
CA ILE A 353 -27.91 11.57 17.97
C ILE A 353 -28.78 11.44 16.69
N LYS A 354 -28.25 11.80 15.51
CA LYS A 354 -28.98 11.67 14.23
C LYS A 354 -29.03 10.24 13.68
N LYS A 355 -28.42 9.26 14.32
CA LYS A 355 -28.41 7.85 13.90
C LYS A 355 -29.28 6.93 14.77
N ASN A 356 -29.90 7.47 15.80
CA ASN A 356 -31.03 6.88 16.53
C ASN A 356 -32.28 7.63 16.04
#